data_8311b114e8a3e7116d88bfa65066a72b
#
_entry.id   8311b114e8a3e7116d88bfa65066a72b
#
_cell.length_a   1.000
_cell.length_b   1.000
_cell.length_c   1.000
_cell.angle_alpha   90.00
_cell.angle_beta   90.00
_cell.angle_gamma   90.00
#
_symmetry.space_group_name_H-M   'P 1'
#
loop_
_entity.id
_entity.type
_entity.pdbx_description
1 polymer ?
#
loop_
_entity_poly.entity_id
_entity_poly.type
_entity_poly.pdbx_seq_one_letter_code
_entity_poly.pdbx_strand_id
1 'polypeptide(L)'
;MDEILYELRDHSGGLNAGRWDYIFSIIKKFRNRPDFVLPDRAQVTMTVPFMRAYTELLVKTCHRRGAHAMGGMAAFIPSRRDPEVNRVALAKVKEDKDREAGDGFDGTWVAHPDLVPTATEAFDRVLGDRPNQLERQRPDVMVSPKELVDVRVPGGTVTEAGLRLNVSVGIQYIESWLRGVGAAAINNLMEDVATAEISRSQVWQWIRHSSRLSEGASVSADLVREIADDEMAGLRERYGEELWAKGRFDDARAVFEEVALSEEFPAFSTLVALRDID
;
A
#
# COMPACT_ATOMS: atom_id res chain seq x y z
N MET A 1 13.30 -1.34 -12.90
CA MET A 1 12.31 -1.87 -13.89
C MET A 1 13.01 -2.48 -15.09
N ASP A 2 13.76 -1.71 -15.85
CA ASP A 2 14.38 -2.15 -17.11
C ASP A 2 15.31 -3.37 -16.92
N GLU A 3 16.14 -3.34 -15.91
CA GLU A 3 17.04 -4.43 -15.53
C GLU A 3 16.29 -5.72 -15.20
N ILE A 4 15.17 -5.63 -14.44
CA ILE A 4 14.34 -6.77 -14.09
C ILE A 4 13.76 -7.42 -15.36
N LEU A 5 13.16 -6.61 -16.24
CA LEU A 5 12.59 -7.10 -17.50
C LEU A 5 13.65 -7.67 -18.45
N TYR A 6 14.86 -7.12 -18.43
CA TYR A 6 15.97 -7.61 -19.23
C TYR A 6 16.46 -8.99 -18.74
N GLU A 7 16.72 -9.12 -17.44
CA GLU A 7 17.23 -10.37 -16.85
C GLU A 7 16.18 -11.49 -16.88
N LEU A 8 14.90 -11.13 -16.70
CA LEU A 8 13.79 -12.09 -16.70
C LEU A 8 13.04 -12.17 -18.05
N ARG A 9 13.60 -11.67 -19.14
CA ARG A 9 12.93 -11.54 -20.44
C ARG A 9 12.31 -12.81 -20.99
N ASP A 10 12.87 -13.97 -20.65
CA ASP A 10 12.38 -15.26 -21.11
C ASP A 10 11.26 -15.83 -20.20
N HIS A 11 10.96 -15.17 -19.07
CA HIS A 11 10.05 -15.68 -18.04
C HIS A 11 9.02 -14.65 -17.58
N SER A 12 9.33 -13.34 -17.62
CA SER A 12 8.46 -12.29 -17.09
C SER A 12 7.40 -11.87 -18.11
N GLY A 13 6.12 -11.96 -17.73
CA GLY A 13 5.01 -11.41 -18.52
C GLY A 13 4.86 -9.89 -18.41
N GLY A 14 5.36 -9.27 -17.34
CA GLY A 14 5.21 -7.84 -17.11
C GLY A 14 5.52 -7.41 -15.68
N LEU A 15 5.20 -6.14 -15.38
CA LEU A 15 5.33 -5.56 -14.05
C LEU A 15 4.00 -4.97 -13.57
N ASN A 16 3.81 -4.99 -12.24
CA ASN A 16 2.65 -4.40 -11.58
C ASN A 16 3.04 -3.11 -10.85
N ALA A 17 2.11 -2.14 -10.82
CA ALA A 17 2.26 -0.89 -10.09
C ALA A 17 1.89 -1.03 -8.61
N GLY A 18 2.83 -1.51 -7.79
CA GLY A 18 2.65 -1.65 -6.34
C GLY A 18 2.83 -0.34 -5.60
N ARG A 19 1.74 0.33 -5.18
CA ARG A 19 1.80 1.60 -4.46
C ARG A 19 2.53 1.47 -3.12
N TRP A 20 2.12 0.54 -2.29
CA TRP A 20 2.71 0.34 -0.96
C TRP A 20 4.15 -0.16 -1.05
N ASP A 21 4.46 -1.05 -2.00
CA ASP A 21 5.82 -1.53 -2.23
C ASP A 21 6.78 -0.41 -2.58
N TYR A 22 6.35 0.53 -3.43
CA TYR A 22 7.18 1.66 -3.83
C TYR A 22 7.43 2.62 -2.66
N ILE A 23 6.36 2.99 -1.92
CA ILE A 23 6.46 3.87 -0.74
C ILE A 23 7.30 3.21 0.36
N PHE A 24 7.07 1.93 0.65
CA PHE A 24 7.91 1.16 1.58
C PHE A 24 9.38 1.17 1.17
N SER A 25 9.67 0.93 -0.11
CA SER A 25 11.03 0.96 -0.63
C SER A 25 11.70 2.32 -0.46
N ILE A 26 10.97 3.40 -0.70
CA ILE A 26 11.45 4.78 -0.45
C ILE A 26 11.81 4.95 1.04
N ILE A 27 10.89 4.63 1.94
CA ILE A 27 11.16 4.76 3.39
C ILE A 27 12.38 3.91 3.77
N LYS A 28 12.42 2.65 3.38
CA LYS A 28 13.50 1.71 3.69
C LYS A 28 14.87 2.21 3.20
N LYS A 29 14.93 2.71 1.98
CA LYS A 29 16.20 3.15 1.35
C LYS A 29 16.68 4.50 1.88
N PHE A 30 15.76 5.41 2.17
CA PHE A 30 16.06 6.77 2.61
C PHE A 30 15.71 7.02 4.09
N ARG A 31 15.54 5.97 4.90
CA ARG A 31 15.05 6.01 6.28
C ARG A 31 15.77 6.99 7.23
N ASN A 32 17.05 7.30 6.95
CA ASN A 32 17.84 8.21 7.76
C ASN A 32 17.83 9.67 7.23
N ARG A 33 17.04 9.93 6.19
CA ARG A 33 16.93 11.23 5.54
C ARG A 33 15.65 11.94 5.96
N PRO A 34 15.70 13.06 6.71
CA PRO A 34 14.49 13.77 7.15
C PRO A 34 13.69 14.38 6.00
N ASP A 35 14.32 14.69 4.88
CA ASP A 35 13.69 15.21 3.68
C ASP A 35 12.91 14.14 2.88
N PHE A 36 12.93 12.87 3.34
CA PHE A 36 12.17 11.77 2.80
C PHE A 36 11.00 11.32 3.71
N VAL A 37 10.72 12.06 4.76
CA VAL A 37 9.56 11.79 5.61
C VAL A 37 8.27 12.01 4.82
N LEU A 38 7.42 10.98 4.82
CA LEU A 38 6.15 10.99 4.10
C LEU A 38 4.99 11.36 5.04
N PRO A 39 3.96 12.05 4.52
CA PRO A 39 2.71 12.29 5.26
C PRO A 39 1.91 11.00 5.41
N ASP A 40 0.71 11.07 5.98
CA ASP A 40 -0.20 9.93 6.08
C ASP A 40 -0.31 9.20 4.75
N ARG A 41 -0.20 7.88 4.79
CA ARG A 41 -0.22 7.06 3.56
C ARG A 41 -1.46 7.27 2.69
N ALA A 42 -2.59 7.65 3.29
CA ALA A 42 -3.81 7.96 2.55
C ALA A 42 -3.66 9.16 1.61
N GLN A 43 -2.74 10.10 1.93
CA GLN A 43 -2.45 11.28 1.12
C GLN A 43 -1.42 11.01 0.01
N VAL A 44 -0.69 9.89 0.09
CA VAL A 44 0.28 9.46 -0.94
C VAL A 44 -0.45 8.61 -1.98
N THR A 45 -1.25 9.27 -2.80
CA THR A 45 -2.07 8.63 -3.86
C THR A 45 -1.24 8.37 -5.13
N MET A 46 -1.81 7.60 -6.07
CA MET A 46 -1.18 7.37 -7.38
C MET A 46 -1.12 8.63 -8.26
N THR A 47 -1.72 9.74 -7.81
CA THR A 47 -1.76 11.03 -8.52
C THR A 47 -0.71 12.03 -8.03
N VAL A 48 -0.01 11.77 -6.92
CA VAL A 48 1.09 12.64 -6.49
C VAL A 48 2.26 12.57 -7.47
N PRO A 49 3.09 13.64 -7.60
CA PRO A 49 4.07 13.76 -8.69
C PRO A 49 4.99 12.54 -8.87
N PHE A 50 5.64 12.07 -7.81
CA PHE A 50 6.58 10.95 -7.92
C PHE A 50 5.90 9.61 -8.23
N MET A 51 4.64 9.42 -7.80
CA MET A 51 3.85 8.23 -8.15
C MET A 51 3.39 8.29 -9.61
N ARG A 52 3.08 9.48 -10.13
CA ARG A 52 2.82 9.69 -11.58
C ARG A 52 4.06 9.37 -12.40
N ALA A 53 5.23 9.91 -12.02
CA ALA A 53 6.49 9.60 -12.68
C ALA A 53 6.76 8.08 -12.69
N TYR A 54 6.51 7.40 -11.57
CA TYR A 54 6.64 5.95 -11.44
C TYR A 54 5.73 5.20 -12.42
N THR A 55 4.43 5.49 -12.43
CA THR A 55 3.46 4.77 -13.26
C THR A 55 3.67 4.99 -14.74
N GLU A 56 3.95 6.23 -15.16
CA GLU A 56 4.23 6.57 -16.56
C GLU A 56 5.51 5.88 -17.07
N LEU A 57 6.57 5.90 -16.25
CA LEU A 57 7.82 5.21 -16.58
C LEU A 57 7.62 3.68 -16.64
N LEU A 58 6.77 3.12 -15.77
CA LEU A 58 6.45 1.70 -15.75
C LEU A 58 5.82 1.28 -17.09
N VAL A 59 4.78 1.96 -17.55
CA VAL A 59 4.13 1.69 -18.83
C VAL A 59 5.15 1.77 -19.98
N LYS A 60 5.89 2.89 -20.07
CA LYS A 60 6.92 3.08 -21.11
C LYS A 60 7.95 1.96 -21.11
N THR A 61 8.44 1.57 -19.93
CA THR A 61 9.51 0.58 -19.81
C THR A 61 9.01 -0.82 -20.17
N CYS A 62 7.83 -1.20 -19.71
CA CYS A 62 7.21 -2.48 -20.04
C CYS A 62 6.98 -2.61 -21.54
N HIS A 63 6.29 -1.64 -22.16
CA HIS A 63 5.95 -1.70 -23.59
C HIS A 63 7.19 -1.70 -24.48
N ARG A 64 8.23 -0.93 -24.14
CA ARG A 64 9.50 -0.95 -24.87
C ARG A 64 10.16 -2.35 -24.85
N ARG A 65 9.93 -3.12 -23.80
CA ARG A 65 10.44 -4.48 -23.62
C ARG A 65 9.48 -5.57 -24.14
N GLY A 66 8.34 -5.19 -24.69
CA GLY A 66 7.29 -6.13 -25.11
C GLY A 66 6.62 -6.86 -23.93
N ALA A 67 6.68 -6.28 -22.75
CA ALA A 67 6.11 -6.80 -21.52
C ALA A 67 4.87 -5.99 -21.11
N HIS A 68 3.94 -6.61 -20.38
CA HIS A 68 2.71 -5.96 -19.97
C HIS A 68 2.92 -5.05 -18.77
N ALA A 69 2.23 -3.89 -18.77
CA ALA A 69 2.11 -3.00 -17.63
C ALA A 69 0.77 -3.22 -16.93
N MET A 70 0.81 -3.68 -15.67
CA MET A 70 -0.38 -3.94 -14.86
C MET A 70 -0.59 -2.84 -13.84
N GLY A 71 -1.81 -2.32 -13.76
CA GLY A 71 -2.21 -1.32 -12.78
C GLY A 71 -2.22 -1.86 -11.35
N GLY A 72 -2.40 -0.97 -10.39
CA GLY A 72 -2.46 -1.32 -8.97
C GLY A 72 -3.71 -2.09 -8.59
N MET A 73 -3.64 -2.90 -7.55
CA MET A 73 -4.79 -3.64 -7.05
C MET A 73 -5.87 -2.70 -6.50
N ALA A 74 -7.12 -2.89 -6.92
CA ALA A 74 -8.29 -2.35 -6.23
C ALA A 74 -8.61 -3.27 -5.05
N ALA A 75 -8.23 -2.85 -3.85
CA ALA A 75 -8.31 -3.66 -2.63
C ALA A 75 -9.71 -3.69 -1.99
N PHE A 76 -10.65 -2.90 -2.47
CA PHE A 76 -11.98 -2.77 -1.87
C PHE A 76 -12.75 -4.09 -1.87
N ILE A 77 -13.38 -4.40 -0.74
CA ILE A 77 -14.31 -5.52 -0.57
C ILE A 77 -15.71 -4.93 -0.44
N PRO A 78 -16.62 -5.15 -1.42
CA PRO A 78 -17.98 -4.65 -1.35
C PRO A 78 -18.72 -5.13 -0.11
N SER A 79 -19.37 -4.20 0.59
CA SER A 79 -20.19 -4.50 1.76
C SER A 79 -21.58 -4.95 1.32
N ARG A 80 -22.08 -6.07 1.84
CA ARG A 80 -23.47 -6.50 1.64
C ARG A 80 -24.48 -5.73 2.48
N ARG A 81 -24.00 -4.92 3.44
CA ARG A 81 -24.83 -4.24 4.45
C ARG A 81 -24.93 -2.74 4.25
N ASP A 82 -24.00 -2.15 3.48
CA ASP A 82 -23.90 -0.70 3.31
C ASP A 82 -23.76 -0.31 1.84
N PRO A 83 -24.89 -0.03 1.16
CA PRO A 83 -24.88 0.38 -0.25
C PRO A 83 -24.16 1.72 -0.50
N GLU A 84 -24.17 2.63 0.47
CA GLU A 84 -23.52 3.94 0.31
C GLU A 84 -21.99 3.81 0.33
N VAL A 85 -21.44 3.01 1.24
CA VAL A 85 -20.02 2.66 1.25
C VAL A 85 -19.62 2.06 -0.10
N ASN A 86 -20.43 1.15 -0.65
CA ASN A 86 -20.18 0.56 -1.96
C ASN A 86 -20.19 1.62 -3.07
N ARG A 87 -21.18 2.49 -3.09
CA ARG A 87 -21.29 3.54 -4.12
C ARG A 87 -20.04 4.43 -4.17
N VAL A 88 -19.58 4.87 -3.00
CA VAL A 88 -18.39 5.73 -2.89
C VAL A 88 -17.12 4.97 -3.29
N ALA A 89 -16.97 3.72 -2.84
CA ALA A 89 -15.79 2.93 -3.13
C ALA A 89 -15.72 2.51 -4.60
N LEU A 90 -16.84 2.09 -5.20
CA LEU A 90 -16.89 1.73 -6.62
C LEU A 90 -16.60 2.93 -7.53
N ALA A 91 -17.06 4.13 -7.15
CA ALA A 91 -16.71 5.36 -7.88
C ALA A 91 -15.20 5.62 -7.88
N LYS A 92 -14.54 5.43 -6.73
CA LYS A 92 -13.06 5.57 -6.62
C LYS A 92 -12.32 4.48 -7.41
N VAL A 93 -12.81 3.24 -7.36
CA VAL A 93 -12.25 2.14 -8.17
C VAL A 93 -12.36 2.49 -9.65
N LYS A 94 -13.53 2.94 -10.09
CA LYS A 94 -13.75 3.33 -11.48
C LYS A 94 -12.79 4.45 -11.92
N GLU A 95 -12.69 5.52 -11.14
CA GLU A 95 -11.77 6.64 -11.41
C GLU A 95 -10.31 6.16 -11.54
N ASP A 96 -9.89 5.28 -10.64
CA ASP A 96 -8.55 4.70 -10.65
C ASP A 96 -8.30 3.87 -11.91
N LYS A 97 -9.25 3.00 -12.29
CA LYS A 97 -9.11 2.14 -13.47
C LYS A 97 -9.24 2.91 -14.79
N ASP A 98 -10.08 3.95 -14.84
CA ASP A 98 -10.15 4.88 -15.99
C ASP A 98 -8.80 5.59 -16.20
N ARG A 99 -8.15 6.03 -15.12
CA ARG A 99 -6.81 6.62 -15.19
C ARG A 99 -5.79 5.60 -15.70
N GLU A 100 -5.73 4.41 -15.12
CA GLU A 100 -4.79 3.36 -15.53
C GLU A 100 -4.94 3.00 -17.00
N ALA A 101 -6.16 2.71 -17.47
CA ALA A 101 -6.43 2.41 -18.87
C ALA A 101 -6.03 3.59 -19.78
N GLY A 102 -6.35 4.82 -19.36
CA GLY A 102 -5.98 6.05 -20.07
C GLY A 102 -4.46 6.29 -20.11
N ASP A 103 -3.72 5.89 -19.11
CA ASP A 103 -2.24 6.02 -19.06
C ASP A 103 -1.53 4.99 -19.95
N GLY A 104 -2.21 3.90 -20.33
CA GLY A 104 -1.68 2.88 -21.22
C GLY A 104 -1.40 1.54 -20.54
N PHE A 105 -1.89 1.31 -19.33
CA PHE A 105 -1.81 -0.01 -18.74
C PHE A 105 -2.62 -1.04 -19.52
N ASP A 106 -2.15 -2.28 -19.56
CA ASP A 106 -2.76 -3.38 -20.31
C ASP A 106 -3.91 -4.05 -19.54
N GLY A 107 -3.89 -3.91 -18.24
CA GLY A 107 -4.86 -4.50 -17.33
C GLY A 107 -4.62 -4.05 -15.89
N THR A 108 -5.34 -4.66 -14.96
CA THR A 108 -5.25 -4.31 -13.54
C THR A 108 -5.57 -5.49 -12.64
N TRP A 109 -5.49 -5.27 -11.32
CA TRP A 109 -5.84 -6.23 -10.29
C TRP A 109 -7.06 -5.78 -9.51
N VAL A 110 -7.91 -6.72 -9.12
CA VAL A 110 -9.03 -6.52 -8.21
C VAL A 110 -9.02 -7.59 -7.12
N ALA A 111 -9.26 -7.19 -5.87
CA ALA A 111 -9.26 -8.10 -4.74
C ALA A 111 -10.56 -8.89 -4.57
N HIS A 112 -11.64 -8.45 -5.21
CA HIS A 112 -12.95 -9.07 -5.10
C HIS A 112 -13.60 -9.25 -6.48
N PRO A 113 -14.25 -10.40 -6.75
CA PRO A 113 -14.86 -10.67 -8.06
C PRO A 113 -15.92 -9.64 -8.47
N ASP A 114 -16.64 -9.04 -7.54
CA ASP A 114 -17.65 -8.01 -7.81
C ASP A 114 -17.04 -6.71 -8.38
N LEU A 115 -15.72 -6.53 -8.32
CA LEU A 115 -15.02 -5.39 -8.92
C LEU A 115 -14.63 -5.63 -10.39
N VAL A 116 -14.66 -6.88 -10.84
CA VAL A 116 -14.30 -7.24 -12.21
C VAL A 116 -15.10 -6.45 -13.26
N PRO A 117 -16.44 -6.36 -13.16
CA PRO A 117 -17.21 -5.59 -14.14
C PRO A 117 -16.79 -4.13 -14.23
N THR A 118 -16.54 -3.46 -13.09
CA THR A 118 -16.10 -2.06 -13.04
C THR A 118 -14.73 -1.86 -13.70
N ALA A 119 -13.80 -2.77 -13.43
CA ALA A 119 -12.46 -2.73 -14.03
C ALA A 119 -12.52 -3.03 -15.54
N THR A 120 -13.24 -4.07 -15.94
CA THR A 120 -13.43 -4.45 -17.35
C THR A 120 -14.03 -3.30 -18.16
N GLU A 121 -15.10 -2.68 -17.67
CA GLU A 121 -15.71 -1.52 -18.35
C GLU A 121 -14.72 -0.38 -18.59
N ALA A 122 -13.83 -0.10 -17.62
CA ALA A 122 -12.83 0.96 -17.75
C ALA A 122 -11.80 0.64 -18.84
N PHE A 123 -11.32 -0.60 -18.88
CA PHE A 123 -10.31 -1.03 -19.85
C PHE A 123 -10.91 -1.24 -21.25
N ASP A 124 -12.11 -1.83 -21.38
CA ASP A 124 -12.78 -2.07 -22.67
C ASP A 124 -13.02 -0.78 -23.45
N ARG A 125 -13.32 0.32 -22.76
CA ARG A 125 -13.47 1.64 -23.40
C ARG A 125 -12.22 2.12 -24.12
N VAL A 126 -11.04 1.72 -23.66
CA VAL A 126 -9.75 2.10 -24.22
C VAL A 126 -9.23 1.04 -25.17
N LEU A 127 -9.36 -0.23 -24.80
CA LEU A 127 -8.88 -1.36 -25.61
C LEU A 127 -9.73 -1.60 -26.86
N GLY A 128 -11.07 -1.50 -26.76
CA GLY A 128 -11.95 -1.99 -27.81
C GLY A 128 -11.69 -3.49 -28.04
N ASP A 129 -11.44 -3.87 -29.28
CA ASP A 129 -11.15 -5.28 -29.64
C ASP A 129 -9.66 -5.67 -29.46
N ARG A 130 -8.81 -4.78 -28.97
CA ARG A 130 -7.37 -5.07 -28.79
C ARG A 130 -7.15 -5.81 -27.48
N PRO A 131 -6.27 -6.83 -27.44
CA PRO A 131 -6.00 -7.60 -26.23
C PRO A 131 -5.14 -6.86 -25.19
N ASN A 132 -4.45 -5.78 -25.59
CA ASN A 132 -3.53 -5.01 -24.74
C ASN A 132 -3.22 -3.65 -25.37
N GLN A 133 -2.31 -2.89 -24.75
CA GLN A 133 -1.81 -1.58 -25.23
C GLN A 133 -0.30 -1.59 -25.55
N LEU A 134 0.32 -2.74 -25.76
CA LEU A 134 1.78 -2.87 -25.99
C LEU A 134 2.32 -1.93 -27.09
N GLU A 135 1.52 -1.62 -28.10
CA GLU A 135 1.90 -0.69 -29.16
C GLU A 135 2.00 0.76 -28.70
N ARG A 136 1.43 1.07 -27.53
CA ARG A 136 1.47 2.42 -26.95
C ARG A 136 2.81 2.64 -26.22
N GLN A 137 3.85 2.96 -26.97
CA GLN A 137 5.24 3.05 -26.53
C GLN A 137 5.59 4.25 -25.64
N ARG A 138 4.66 5.19 -25.43
CA ARG A 138 4.79 6.38 -24.59
C ARG A 138 6.10 7.16 -24.84
N PRO A 139 6.37 7.62 -26.08
CA PRO A 139 7.53 8.47 -26.38
C PRO A 139 7.46 9.83 -25.67
N ASP A 140 6.25 10.26 -25.30
CA ASP A 140 5.94 11.48 -24.55
C ASP A 140 6.50 11.46 -23.12
N VAL A 141 6.70 10.27 -22.52
CA VAL A 141 7.17 10.14 -21.15
C VAL A 141 8.67 10.36 -21.05
N MET A 142 9.05 11.39 -20.29
CA MET A 142 10.44 11.74 -19.98
C MET A 142 10.58 11.89 -18.48
N VAL A 143 10.99 10.82 -17.80
CA VAL A 143 11.11 10.79 -16.33
C VAL A 143 12.58 10.73 -15.95
N SER A 144 13.00 11.67 -15.13
CA SER A 144 14.34 11.70 -14.54
C SER A 144 14.41 10.91 -13.22
N PRO A 145 15.58 10.42 -12.81
CA PRO A 145 15.74 9.79 -11.49
C PRO A 145 15.29 10.69 -10.33
N LYS A 146 15.43 12.01 -10.46
CA LYS A 146 15.02 12.97 -9.43
C LYS A 146 13.52 12.97 -9.21
N GLU A 147 12.74 12.87 -10.28
CA GLU A 147 11.25 12.83 -10.18
C GLU A 147 10.75 11.57 -9.48
N LEU A 148 11.45 10.44 -9.65
CA LEU A 148 11.09 9.18 -8.97
C LEU A 148 11.31 9.23 -7.46
N VAL A 149 12.19 10.08 -6.96
CA VAL A 149 12.49 10.20 -5.53
C VAL A 149 12.09 11.55 -4.94
N ASP A 150 11.35 12.36 -5.67
CA ASP A 150 10.77 13.61 -5.16
C ASP A 150 9.49 13.33 -4.37
N VAL A 151 9.65 12.90 -3.13
CA VAL A 151 8.56 12.43 -2.27
C VAL A 151 7.67 13.54 -1.69
N ARG A 152 7.85 14.78 -2.14
CA ARG A 152 7.03 15.91 -1.67
C ARG A 152 5.58 15.71 -2.07
N VAL A 153 4.71 15.76 -1.08
CA VAL A 153 3.25 15.73 -1.25
C VAL A 153 2.72 17.10 -0.86
N PRO A 154 2.29 17.93 -1.83
CA PRO A 154 1.79 19.27 -1.51
C PRO A 154 0.63 19.24 -0.51
N GLY A 155 0.76 19.98 0.59
CA GLY A 155 -0.23 20.02 1.66
C GLY A 155 -0.29 18.76 2.52
N GLY A 156 0.63 17.82 2.32
CA GLY A 156 0.68 16.58 3.09
C GLY A 156 1.02 16.81 4.56
N THR A 157 0.32 16.11 5.44
CA THR A 157 0.44 16.20 6.90
C THR A 157 0.55 14.82 7.53
N VAL A 158 1.18 14.77 8.71
CA VAL A 158 1.13 13.60 9.59
C VAL A 158 0.06 13.88 10.64
N THR A 159 -0.93 13.00 10.76
CA THR A 159 -2.05 13.16 11.68
C THR A 159 -2.13 12.02 12.70
N GLU A 160 -2.80 12.27 13.84
CA GLU A 160 -3.09 11.20 14.79
C GLU A 160 -3.94 10.10 14.15
N ALA A 161 -4.91 10.47 13.33
CA ALA A 161 -5.74 9.51 12.60
C ALA A 161 -4.91 8.60 11.66
N GLY A 162 -3.91 9.16 10.98
CA GLY A 162 -2.98 8.41 10.14
C GLY A 162 -2.09 7.48 10.96
N LEU A 163 -1.64 7.93 12.14
CA LEU A 163 -0.85 7.13 13.07
C LEU A 163 -1.69 5.96 13.62
N ARG A 164 -2.91 6.22 14.11
CA ARG A 164 -3.86 5.20 14.59
C ARG A 164 -4.16 4.17 13.50
N LEU A 165 -4.41 4.62 12.28
CA LEU A 165 -4.64 3.71 11.14
C LEU A 165 -3.46 2.76 10.92
N ASN A 166 -2.23 3.27 10.94
CA ASN A 166 -1.03 2.45 10.76
C ASN A 166 -0.86 1.42 11.88
N VAL A 167 -1.09 1.82 13.14
CA VAL A 167 -1.01 0.91 14.30
C VAL A 167 -2.08 -0.18 14.19
N SER A 168 -3.34 0.23 14.02
CA SER A 168 -4.49 -0.68 13.97
C SER A 168 -4.38 -1.70 12.83
N VAL A 169 -4.10 -1.23 11.61
CA VAL A 169 -3.99 -2.11 10.43
C VAL A 169 -2.76 -2.99 10.52
N GLY A 170 -1.64 -2.47 11.01
CA GLY A 170 -0.42 -3.25 11.19
C GLY A 170 -0.62 -4.43 12.14
N ILE A 171 -1.23 -4.20 13.30
CA ILE A 171 -1.52 -5.26 14.28
C ILE A 171 -2.51 -6.27 13.71
N GLN A 172 -3.63 -5.84 13.12
CA GLN A 172 -4.63 -6.74 12.54
C GLN A 172 -4.07 -7.59 11.40
N TYR A 173 -3.22 -7.02 10.56
CA TYR A 173 -2.59 -7.78 9.48
C TYR A 173 -1.62 -8.84 10.03
N ILE A 174 -0.74 -8.48 10.97
CA ILE A 174 0.20 -9.41 11.58
C ILE A 174 -0.55 -10.53 12.31
N GLU A 175 -1.65 -10.22 13.01
CA GLU A 175 -2.51 -11.21 13.67
C GLU A 175 -3.04 -12.25 12.66
N SER A 176 -3.59 -11.78 11.52
CA SER A 176 -4.06 -12.66 10.45
C SER A 176 -2.95 -13.52 9.87
N TRP A 177 -1.78 -12.92 9.65
CA TRP A 177 -0.61 -13.61 9.09
C TRP A 177 -0.07 -14.68 10.05
N LEU A 178 0.01 -14.40 11.35
CA LEU A 178 0.42 -15.37 12.38
C LEU A 178 -0.53 -16.58 12.48
N ARG A 179 -1.79 -16.43 12.04
CA ARG A 179 -2.74 -17.53 11.91
C ARG A 179 -2.66 -18.24 10.55
N GLY A 180 -1.70 -17.90 9.68
CA GLY A 180 -1.49 -18.50 8.37
C GLY A 180 -2.32 -17.88 7.24
N VAL A 181 -2.92 -16.70 7.44
CA VAL A 181 -3.74 -16.03 6.43
C VAL A 181 -3.06 -14.72 5.98
N GLY A 182 -2.45 -14.73 4.81
CA GLY A 182 -1.67 -13.60 4.27
C GLY A 182 -2.48 -12.57 3.48
N ALA A 183 -3.80 -12.79 3.28
CA ALA A 183 -4.73 -11.83 2.72
C ALA A 183 -5.84 -11.54 3.74
N ALA A 184 -5.79 -10.37 4.37
CA ALA A 184 -6.64 -10.02 5.51
C ALA A 184 -7.72 -8.99 5.12
N ALA A 185 -8.98 -9.29 5.42
CA ALA A 185 -10.07 -8.34 5.24
C ALA A 185 -10.12 -7.37 6.42
N ILE A 186 -9.60 -6.16 6.23
CA ILE A 186 -9.52 -5.11 7.25
C ILE A 186 -10.16 -3.84 6.73
N ASN A 187 -11.12 -3.27 7.45
CA ASN A 187 -11.80 -2.02 7.08
C ASN A 187 -12.36 -2.01 5.63
N ASN A 188 -12.98 -3.10 5.20
CA ASN A 188 -13.49 -3.33 3.84
C ASN A 188 -12.40 -3.30 2.74
N LEU A 189 -11.15 -3.54 3.10
CA LEU A 189 -10.03 -3.68 2.17
C LEU A 189 -9.40 -5.05 2.34
N MET A 190 -9.00 -5.67 1.23
CA MET A 190 -8.15 -6.86 1.23
C MET A 190 -6.70 -6.39 1.34
N GLU A 191 -6.16 -6.54 2.54
CA GLU A 191 -4.81 -6.11 2.85
C GLU A 191 -3.82 -7.26 2.71
N ASP A 192 -2.62 -6.95 2.25
CA ASP A 192 -1.51 -7.88 2.06
C ASP A 192 -0.27 -7.48 2.88
N VAL A 193 0.84 -8.19 2.73
CA VAL A 193 2.07 -7.91 3.48
C VAL A 193 2.62 -6.51 3.20
N ALA A 194 2.40 -5.95 2.01
CA ALA A 194 2.84 -4.59 1.71
C ALA A 194 2.15 -3.55 2.61
N THR A 195 0.91 -3.82 3.03
CA THR A 195 0.19 -2.98 3.99
C THR A 195 0.82 -3.00 5.38
N ALA A 196 1.25 -4.16 5.87
CA ALA A 196 1.97 -4.25 7.15
C ALA A 196 3.31 -3.53 7.07
N GLU A 197 4.04 -3.71 5.96
CA GLU A 197 5.33 -3.07 5.74
C GLU A 197 5.22 -1.55 5.67
N ILE A 198 4.24 -1.00 4.94
CA ILE A 198 4.04 0.45 4.91
C ILE A 198 3.58 1.00 6.27
N SER A 199 2.70 0.29 6.97
CA SER A 199 2.19 0.72 8.28
C SER A 199 3.32 0.85 9.30
N ARG A 200 4.10 -0.22 9.52
CA ARG A 200 5.18 -0.22 10.49
C ARG A 200 6.32 0.72 10.09
N SER A 201 6.63 0.84 8.80
CA SER A 201 7.74 1.68 8.33
C SER A 201 7.44 3.17 8.42
N GLN A 202 6.19 3.59 8.21
CA GLN A 202 5.80 4.99 8.47
C GLN A 202 5.89 5.32 9.96
N VAL A 203 5.41 4.46 10.84
CA VAL A 203 5.52 4.66 12.31
C VAL A 203 6.99 4.78 12.69
N TRP A 204 7.83 3.86 12.23
CA TRP A 204 9.28 3.91 12.46
C TRP A 204 9.91 5.22 11.98
N GLN A 205 9.59 5.64 10.74
CA GLN A 205 10.11 6.86 10.14
C GLN A 205 9.69 8.11 10.93
N TRP A 206 8.42 8.18 11.34
CA TRP A 206 7.91 9.31 12.11
C TRP A 206 8.54 9.42 13.49
N ILE A 207 8.80 8.30 14.18
CA ILE A 207 9.55 8.27 15.45
C ILE A 207 10.99 8.71 15.21
N ARG A 208 11.68 8.12 14.24
CA ARG A 208 13.08 8.39 13.92
C ARG A 208 13.36 9.86 13.66
N HIS A 209 12.43 10.56 13.02
CA HIS A 209 12.57 11.96 12.66
C HIS A 209 11.75 12.91 13.57
N SER A 210 11.22 12.40 14.68
CA SER A 210 10.38 13.18 15.62
C SER A 210 9.30 13.98 14.90
N SER A 211 8.63 13.34 13.93
CA SER A 211 7.59 13.96 13.12
C SER A 211 6.49 14.52 14.01
N ARG A 212 6.00 15.71 13.66
CA ARG A 212 4.96 16.38 14.43
C ARG A 212 3.61 16.09 13.81
N LEU A 213 2.66 15.66 14.66
CA LEU A 213 1.27 15.52 14.27
C LEU A 213 0.64 16.92 14.04
N SER A 214 -0.33 16.99 13.14
CA SER A 214 -1.12 18.21 12.92
C SER A 214 -1.78 18.71 14.20
N GLU A 215 -2.10 17.82 15.11
CA GLU A 215 -2.68 18.05 16.42
C GLU A 215 -1.66 18.60 17.45
N GLY A 216 -0.38 18.61 17.09
CA GLY A 216 0.68 19.28 17.83
C GLY A 216 1.64 18.38 18.60
N ALA A 217 1.29 17.11 18.89
CA ALA A 217 2.17 16.16 19.55
C ALA A 217 3.29 15.69 18.59
N SER A 218 4.45 15.31 19.15
CA SER A 218 5.48 14.62 18.40
C SER A 218 5.30 13.11 18.48
N VAL A 219 5.49 12.42 17.38
CA VAL A 219 5.42 10.95 17.35
C VAL A 219 6.59 10.38 18.14
N SER A 220 6.28 9.59 19.15
CA SER A 220 7.24 8.91 20.02
C SER A 220 6.83 7.46 20.22
N ALA A 221 7.77 6.62 20.69
CA ALA A 221 7.46 5.23 21.03
C ALA A 221 6.37 5.12 22.11
N ASP A 222 6.36 6.04 23.10
CA ASP A 222 5.35 6.03 24.17
C ASP A 222 3.97 6.37 23.62
N LEU A 223 3.85 7.40 22.75
CA LEU A 223 2.60 7.72 22.09
C LEU A 223 2.08 6.55 21.23
N VAL A 224 2.97 5.85 20.54
CA VAL A 224 2.58 4.67 19.73
C VAL A 224 2.07 3.54 20.62
N ARG A 225 2.67 3.29 21.78
CA ARG A 225 2.19 2.29 22.75
C ARG A 225 0.83 2.66 23.33
N GLU A 226 0.63 3.94 23.70
CA GLU A 226 -0.67 4.44 24.16
C GLU A 226 -1.76 4.24 23.09
N ILE A 227 -1.46 4.59 21.85
CA ILE A 227 -2.37 4.34 20.72
C ILE A 227 -2.62 2.84 20.52
N ALA A 228 -1.59 2.01 20.65
CA ALA A 228 -1.75 0.56 20.53
C ALA A 228 -2.65 -0.01 21.65
N ASP A 229 -2.57 0.50 22.86
CA ASP A 229 -3.48 0.12 23.94
C ASP A 229 -4.94 0.45 23.61
N ASP A 230 -5.18 1.67 23.11
CA ASP A 230 -6.52 2.11 22.70
C ASP A 230 -7.07 1.26 21.53
N GLU A 231 -6.25 1.04 20.49
CA GLU A 231 -6.65 0.25 19.32
C GLU A 231 -6.93 -1.22 19.71
N MET A 232 -6.09 -1.82 20.57
CA MET A 232 -6.30 -3.18 21.07
C MET A 232 -7.61 -3.30 21.85
N ALA A 233 -7.93 -2.32 22.70
CA ALA A 233 -9.19 -2.29 23.42
C ALA A 233 -10.39 -2.19 22.46
N GLY A 234 -10.32 -1.29 21.49
CA GLY A 234 -11.37 -1.14 20.46
C GLY A 234 -11.54 -2.37 19.56
N LEU A 235 -10.43 -3.05 19.22
CA LEU A 235 -10.48 -4.29 18.45
C LEU A 235 -11.11 -5.42 19.26
N ARG A 236 -10.77 -5.54 20.53
CA ARG A 236 -11.35 -6.56 21.43
C ARG A 236 -12.88 -6.37 21.57
N GLU A 237 -13.34 -5.13 21.73
CA GLU A 237 -14.77 -4.82 21.74
C GLU A 237 -15.45 -5.21 20.41
N ARG A 238 -14.82 -4.87 19.28
CA ARG A 238 -15.34 -5.14 17.92
C ARG A 238 -15.44 -6.62 17.61
N TYR A 239 -14.41 -7.41 17.94
CA TYR A 239 -14.36 -8.85 17.67
C TYR A 239 -15.12 -9.67 18.71
N GLY A 240 -15.25 -9.17 19.94
CA GLY A 240 -15.82 -9.85 21.08
C GLY A 240 -14.87 -10.91 21.68
N GLU A 241 -15.11 -11.27 22.94
CA GLU A 241 -14.22 -12.13 23.72
C GLU A 241 -13.94 -13.50 23.08
N GLU A 242 -14.95 -14.08 22.40
CA GLU A 242 -14.79 -15.42 21.81
C GLU A 242 -13.79 -15.43 20.64
N LEU A 243 -13.87 -14.45 19.74
CA LEU A 243 -12.94 -14.33 18.61
C LEU A 243 -11.57 -13.82 19.09
N TRP A 244 -11.57 -12.91 20.05
CA TRP A 244 -10.35 -12.41 20.67
C TRP A 244 -9.51 -13.53 21.28
N ALA A 245 -10.14 -14.42 22.06
CA ALA A 245 -9.45 -15.54 22.71
C ALA A 245 -8.89 -16.59 21.72
N LYS A 246 -9.41 -16.63 20.50
CA LYS A 246 -8.91 -17.51 19.41
C LYS A 246 -7.84 -16.83 18.55
N GLY A 247 -7.72 -15.52 18.66
CA GLY A 247 -6.77 -14.71 17.91
C GLY A 247 -5.38 -14.67 18.55
N ARG A 248 -4.43 -14.09 17.82
CA ARG A 248 -3.04 -13.89 18.25
C ARG A 248 -2.70 -12.40 18.37
N PHE A 249 -3.63 -11.62 18.92
CA PHE A 249 -3.50 -10.15 18.96
C PHE A 249 -2.34 -9.68 19.84
N ASP A 250 -2.08 -10.34 20.97
CA ASP A 250 -0.97 -9.96 21.86
C ASP A 250 0.39 -10.24 21.20
N ASP A 251 0.53 -11.38 20.51
CA ASP A 251 1.72 -11.71 19.73
C ASP A 251 1.90 -10.72 18.58
N ALA A 252 0.81 -10.42 17.86
CA ALA A 252 0.83 -9.49 16.74
C ALA A 252 1.23 -8.08 17.18
N ARG A 253 0.74 -7.62 18.32
CA ARG A 253 1.16 -6.36 18.94
C ARG A 253 2.65 -6.37 19.27
N ALA A 254 3.15 -7.43 19.90
CA ALA A 254 4.56 -7.56 20.24
C ALA A 254 5.46 -7.49 18.99
N VAL A 255 5.10 -8.22 17.95
CA VAL A 255 5.80 -8.15 16.64
C VAL A 255 5.73 -6.75 16.04
N PHE A 256 4.54 -6.12 16.03
CA PHE A 256 4.39 -4.77 15.50
C PHE A 256 5.26 -3.76 16.24
N GLU A 257 5.25 -3.78 17.57
CA GLU A 257 6.10 -2.91 18.38
C GLU A 257 7.58 -3.15 18.10
N GLU A 258 8.02 -4.40 18.01
CA GLU A 258 9.40 -4.72 17.69
C GLU A 258 9.83 -4.14 16.33
N VAL A 259 9.00 -4.27 15.29
CA VAL A 259 9.39 -3.79 13.95
C VAL A 259 9.16 -2.29 13.72
N ALA A 260 8.32 -1.64 14.53
CA ALA A 260 8.00 -0.23 14.40
C ALA A 260 8.75 0.66 15.40
N LEU A 261 9.13 0.14 16.56
CA LEU A 261 9.74 0.93 17.65
C LEU A 261 11.25 0.67 17.83
N SER A 262 11.81 -0.33 17.15
CA SER A 262 13.24 -0.66 17.28
C SER A 262 14.12 0.49 16.79
N GLU A 263 15.29 0.64 17.40
CA GLU A 263 16.30 1.63 16.98
C GLU A 263 16.81 1.34 15.56
N GLU A 264 17.09 0.06 15.28
CA GLU A 264 17.48 -0.44 13.98
C GLU A 264 16.23 -0.75 13.14
N PHE A 265 16.22 -0.35 11.87
CA PHE A 265 15.12 -0.64 10.96
C PHE A 265 15.15 -2.12 10.50
N PRO A 266 14.23 -2.98 10.94
CA PRO A 266 14.19 -4.37 10.49
C PRO A 266 13.97 -4.45 8.98
N ALA A 267 14.67 -5.34 8.31
CA ALA A 267 14.63 -5.43 6.85
C ALA A 267 13.22 -5.75 6.32
N PHE A 268 12.53 -6.68 6.98
CA PHE A 268 11.13 -7.05 6.73
C PHE A 268 10.47 -7.49 8.03
N SER A 269 9.19 -7.17 8.21
CA SER A 269 8.40 -7.59 9.37
C SER A 269 8.25 -9.10 9.45
N THR A 270 8.10 -9.77 8.30
CA THR A 270 7.99 -11.21 8.21
C THR A 270 9.23 -11.96 8.71
N LEU A 271 10.42 -11.40 8.57
CA LEU A 271 11.65 -12.02 9.11
C LEU A 271 11.64 -12.07 10.65
N VAL A 272 11.04 -11.07 11.27
CA VAL A 272 10.88 -11.04 12.73
C VAL A 272 9.75 -11.99 13.16
N ALA A 273 8.61 -11.92 12.49
CA ALA A 273 7.41 -12.68 12.83
C ALA A 273 7.53 -14.19 12.55
N LEU A 274 8.46 -14.63 11.67
CA LEU A 274 8.66 -16.04 11.36
C LEU A 274 8.93 -16.93 12.60
N ARG A 275 9.59 -16.39 13.60
CA ARG A 275 9.86 -17.11 14.87
C ARG A 275 8.59 -17.49 15.65
N ASP A 276 7.48 -16.80 15.37
CA ASP A 276 6.21 -16.96 16.10
C ASP A 276 5.19 -17.81 15.33
N ILE A 277 5.59 -18.44 14.20
CA ILE A 277 4.71 -19.30 13.39
C ILE A 277 4.70 -20.75 13.84
N ASP A 278 5.73 -21.23 14.55
CA ASP A 278 5.90 -22.62 14.98
C ASP A 278 4.96 -23.05 16.13
#